data_35c849c9b46d88f64ebab6b53b0b5bdd
#
_entry.id   35c849c9b46d88f64ebab6b53b0b5bdd
#
_cell.length_a   1.000
_cell.length_b   1.000
_cell.length_c   1.000
_cell.angle_alpha   90.00
_cell.angle_beta   90.00
_cell.angle_gamma   90.00
#
_symmetry.space_group_name_H-M   'P 1'
#
loop_
_entity.id
_entity.type
_entity.pdbx_description
1 polymer ?
#
loop_
_entity_poly.entity_id
_entity_poly.type
_entity_poly.pdbx_seq_one_letter_code
_entity_poly.pdbx_strand_id
1 'polypeptide(L)'
;MPDFTLRAADWARDQSHLKSIRYDVFCVEQNVPEDLEWDGIDGTCIHAIAEDREGRAIGCGRLLPDGHVGRMAVRREWRGKGVGSALLEHLVALAQARGDAKAMLNAQVHAIPFYARHGFVEAGERFDEAGIPHATMERVLR
;
A
#
# COMPACT_ATOMS: atom_id res chain seq x y z
N MET A 1 -13.71 -17.55 -8.76
CA MET A 1 -12.46 -17.77 -8.01
C MET A 1 -11.48 -16.67 -8.30
N PRO A 2 -10.94 -16.03 -7.29
CA PRO A 2 -9.88 -15.04 -7.55
C PRO A 2 -8.64 -15.73 -8.10
N ASP A 3 -7.96 -15.01 -8.99
CA ASP A 3 -6.72 -15.48 -9.58
C ASP A 3 -5.51 -15.20 -8.69
N PHE A 4 -5.73 -14.60 -7.53
CA PHE A 4 -4.68 -14.25 -6.59
C PHE A 4 -5.16 -14.49 -5.15
N THR A 5 -4.20 -14.58 -4.23
CA THR A 5 -4.49 -14.70 -2.81
C THR A 5 -3.65 -13.67 -2.05
N LEU A 6 -4.14 -13.30 -0.85
CA LEU A 6 -3.41 -12.41 0.04
C LEU A 6 -2.84 -13.21 1.20
N ARG A 7 -1.67 -12.78 1.70
CA ARG A 7 -1.13 -13.34 2.92
C ARG A 7 -0.37 -12.26 3.70
N ALA A 8 -0.24 -12.50 5.01
CA ALA A 8 0.64 -11.69 5.84
C ALA A 8 2.08 -11.91 5.38
N ALA A 9 2.88 -10.86 5.41
CA ALA A 9 4.29 -10.93 5.05
C ALA A 9 5.13 -10.47 6.23
N ASP A 10 6.30 -11.10 6.38
CA ASP A 10 7.28 -10.77 7.38
C ASP A 10 8.44 -10.05 6.67
N TRP A 11 8.76 -8.83 7.11
CA TRP A 11 9.81 -8.06 6.46
C TRP A 11 11.14 -8.83 6.39
N ALA A 12 11.51 -9.52 7.48
CA ALA A 12 12.77 -10.25 7.50
C ALA A 12 12.80 -11.39 6.47
N ARG A 13 11.68 -12.12 6.33
CA ARG A 13 11.59 -13.27 5.42
C ARG A 13 11.26 -12.90 3.98
N ASP A 14 10.37 -11.92 3.81
CA ASP A 14 9.79 -11.60 2.50
C ASP A 14 10.39 -10.35 1.86
N GLN A 15 11.44 -9.82 2.45
CA GLN A 15 12.04 -8.54 2.06
C GLN A 15 12.37 -8.47 0.57
N SER A 16 12.93 -9.53 0.00
CA SER A 16 13.31 -9.53 -1.41
C SER A 16 12.10 -9.39 -2.33
N HIS A 17 11.00 -10.05 -1.99
CA HIS A 17 9.75 -9.94 -2.78
C HIS A 17 9.14 -8.55 -2.67
N LEU A 18 9.09 -8.01 -1.46
CA LEU A 18 8.53 -6.68 -1.21
C LEU A 18 9.35 -5.60 -1.92
N LYS A 19 10.66 -5.66 -1.81
CA LYS A 19 11.54 -4.69 -2.48
C LYS A 19 11.43 -4.78 -4.00
N SER A 20 11.33 -5.99 -4.55
CA SER A 20 11.21 -6.18 -5.98
C SER A 20 9.96 -5.49 -6.55
N ILE A 21 8.81 -5.70 -5.92
CA ILE A 21 7.57 -5.07 -6.37
C ILE A 21 7.68 -3.54 -6.25
N ARG A 22 8.15 -3.07 -5.11
CA ARG A 22 8.24 -1.63 -4.84
C ARG A 22 9.23 -0.94 -5.75
N TYR A 23 10.35 -1.59 -6.02
CA TYR A 23 11.33 -1.06 -6.96
C TYR A 23 10.73 -0.90 -8.36
N ASP A 24 10.08 -1.95 -8.86
CA ASP A 24 9.50 -1.93 -10.20
C ASP A 24 8.41 -0.85 -10.33
N VAL A 25 7.54 -0.73 -9.32
CA VAL A 25 6.42 0.22 -9.38
C VAL A 25 6.88 1.64 -9.09
N PHE A 26 7.59 1.86 -8.00
CA PHE A 26 7.92 3.21 -7.56
C PHE A 26 9.17 3.76 -8.21
N CYS A 27 10.23 2.96 -8.32
CA CYS A 27 11.49 3.47 -8.85
C CYS A 27 11.54 3.41 -10.38
N VAL A 28 11.09 2.32 -10.98
CA VAL A 28 11.14 2.17 -12.44
C VAL A 28 9.98 2.91 -13.11
N GLU A 29 8.74 2.64 -12.72
CA GLU A 29 7.58 3.24 -13.38
C GLU A 29 7.38 4.71 -12.99
N GLN A 30 7.52 5.04 -11.70
CA GLN A 30 7.21 6.38 -11.20
C GLN A 30 8.43 7.26 -10.99
N ASN A 31 9.62 6.76 -11.25
CA ASN A 31 10.88 7.50 -11.15
C ASN A 31 11.17 8.06 -9.75
N VAL A 32 10.67 7.38 -8.71
CA VAL A 32 11.01 7.74 -7.33
C VAL A 32 12.46 7.35 -7.09
N PRO A 33 13.32 8.25 -6.57
CA PRO A 33 14.69 7.89 -6.22
C PRO A 33 14.71 6.74 -5.22
N GLU A 34 15.59 5.77 -5.43
CA GLU A 34 15.63 4.56 -4.60
C GLU A 34 15.89 4.88 -3.13
N ASP A 35 16.72 5.86 -2.85
CA ASP A 35 17.02 6.28 -1.47
C ASP A 35 15.81 6.87 -0.74
N LEU A 36 14.81 7.38 -1.47
CA LEU A 36 13.56 7.84 -0.87
C LEU A 36 12.58 6.69 -0.64
N GLU A 37 12.68 5.62 -1.41
CA GLU A 37 11.79 4.47 -1.26
C GLU A 37 12.09 3.68 0.01
N TRP A 38 13.37 3.47 0.32
CA TRP A 38 13.79 2.70 1.51
C TRP A 38 13.95 3.67 2.68
N ASP A 39 12.88 3.82 3.49
CA ASP A 39 12.84 4.80 4.57
C ASP A 39 13.28 4.25 5.94
N GLY A 40 13.65 2.99 5.99
CA GLY A 40 14.22 2.38 7.20
C GLY A 40 13.20 1.95 8.26
N ILE A 41 11.89 2.13 8.00
CA ILE A 41 10.87 1.79 8.99
C ILE A 41 10.13 0.47 8.69
N ASP A 42 10.47 -0.20 7.59
CA ASP A 42 9.76 -1.41 7.17
C ASP A 42 9.73 -2.50 8.24
N GLY A 43 10.78 -2.60 9.04
CA GLY A 43 10.83 -3.61 10.10
C GLY A 43 9.79 -3.41 11.21
N THR A 44 9.21 -2.21 11.33
CA THR A 44 8.19 -1.92 12.33
C THR A 44 6.77 -2.02 11.78
N CYS A 45 6.61 -2.26 10.48
CA CYS A 45 5.32 -2.27 9.80
C CYS A 45 4.74 -3.67 9.71
N ILE A 46 3.42 -3.75 9.61
CA ILE A 46 2.74 -4.95 9.17
C ILE A 46 2.72 -4.92 7.64
N HIS A 47 3.07 -6.03 7.01
CA HIS A 47 3.12 -6.12 5.55
C HIS A 47 2.13 -7.15 5.04
N ALA A 48 1.61 -6.92 3.83
CA ALA A 48 0.77 -7.86 3.12
C ALA A 48 1.30 -8.05 1.71
N ILE A 49 1.21 -9.27 1.21
CA ILE A 49 1.59 -9.63 -0.17
C ILE A 49 0.39 -10.26 -0.84
N ALA A 50 0.17 -9.90 -2.11
CA ALA A 50 -0.72 -10.62 -3.01
C ALA A 50 0.14 -11.49 -3.91
N GLU A 51 -0.28 -12.74 -4.10
CA GLU A 51 0.43 -13.73 -4.92
C GLU A 51 -0.49 -14.30 -5.97
N ASP A 52 0.05 -14.59 -7.16
CA ASP A 52 -0.70 -15.29 -8.19
C ASP A 52 -0.77 -16.79 -7.87
N ARG A 53 -1.36 -17.57 -8.79
CA ARG A 53 -1.55 -19.01 -8.55
C ARG A 53 -0.23 -19.78 -8.49
N GLU A 54 0.84 -19.25 -9.06
CA GLU A 54 2.17 -19.86 -9.01
C GLU A 54 2.99 -19.39 -7.81
N GLY A 55 2.40 -18.55 -6.94
CA GLY A 55 3.09 -18.04 -5.77
C GLY A 55 3.99 -16.84 -6.06
N ARG A 56 3.89 -16.23 -7.25
CA ARG A 56 4.65 -15.04 -7.58
C ARG A 56 4.03 -13.82 -6.90
N ALA A 57 4.85 -13.00 -6.26
CA ALA A 57 4.38 -11.76 -5.63
C ALA A 57 3.98 -10.75 -6.71
N ILE A 58 2.74 -10.28 -6.66
CA ILE A 58 2.17 -9.39 -7.67
C ILE A 58 1.72 -8.06 -7.11
N GLY A 59 1.61 -7.94 -5.79
CA GLY A 59 1.23 -6.70 -5.13
C GLY A 59 1.61 -6.73 -3.68
N CYS A 60 1.66 -5.56 -3.05
CA CYS A 60 2.01 -5.43 -1.64
C CYS A 60 1.45 -4.15 -1.04
N GLY A 61 1.51 -4.07 0.29
CA GLY A 61 1.20 -2.87 1.03
C GLY A 61 1.70 -3.01 2.45
N ARG A 62 1.78 -1.90 3.18
CA ARG A 62 2.21 -1.92 4.58
C ARG A 62 1.30 -1.05 5.44
N LEU A 63 1.22 -1.41 6.72
CA LEU A 63 0.51 -0.67 7.75
C LEU A 63 1.51 -0.28 8.83
N LEU A 64 1.67 1.03 9.05
CA LEU A 64 2.56 1.58 10.06
C LEU A 64 1.93 1.46 11.46
N PRO A 65 2.75 1.52 12.52
CA PRO A 65 2.22 1.48 13.89
C PRO A 65 1.21 2.60 14.20
N ASP A 66 1.29 3.73 13.51
CA ASP A 66 0.41 4.89 13.75
C ASP A 66 -0.88 4.86 12.94
N GLY A 67 -1.13 3.83 12.14
CA GLY A 67 -2.33 3.71 11.33
C GLY A 67 -2.18 4.15 9.88
N HIS A 68 -1.00 4.59 9.47
CA HIS A 68 -0.76 4.91 8.06
C HIS A 68 -0.65 3.65 7.21
N VAL A 69 -1.41 3.61 6.12
CA VAL A 69 -1.30 2.60 5.07
C VAL A 69 -0.43 3.19 3.96
N GLY A 70 0.54 2.44 3.48
CA GLY A 70 1.41 2.98 2.45
C GLY A 70 2.15 1.91 1.67
N ARG A 71 3.02 2.37 0.80
CA ARG A 71 3.82 1.52 -0.08
C ARG A 71 2.96 0.47 -0.78
N MET A 72 1.73 0.87 -1.16
CA MET A 72 0.85 -0.01 -1.91
C MET A 72 1.27 -0.03 -3.37
N ALA A 73 1.55 -1.21 -3.86
CA ALA A 73 2.03 -1.38 -5.22
C ALA A 73 1.41 -2.62 -5.84
N VAL A 74 1.01 -2.52 -7.09
CA VAL A 74 0.49 -3.65 -7.87
C VAL A 74 1.25 -3.67 -9.19
N ARG A 75 1.77 -4.85 -9.56
CA ARG A 75 2.47 -4.98 -10.83
C ARG A 75 1.54 -4.64 -11.97
N ARG A 76 2.09 -4.02 -13.03
CA ARG A 76 1.29 -3.46 -14.13
C ARG A 76 0.31 -4.47 -14.72
N GLU A 77 0.75 -5.70 -14.95
CA GLU A 77 -0.07 -6.74 -15.57
C GLU A 77 -1.22 -7.21 -14.70
N TRP A 78 -1.23 -6.84 -13.41
CA TRP A 78 -2.27 -7.21 -12.47
C TRP A 78 -3.19 -6.05 -12.09
N ARG A 79 -3.00 -4.88 -12.69
CA ARG A 79 -3.88 -3.72 -12.41
C ARG A 79 -5.25 -3.92 -13.04
N GLY A 80 -6.27 -3.32 -12.41
CA GLY A 80 -7.64 -3.44 -12.86
C GLY A 80 -8.29 -4.77 -12.53
N LYS A 81 -7.67 -5.59 -11.68
CA LYS A 81 -8.16 -6.92 -11.32
C LYS A 81 -8.53 -7.04 -9.84
N GLY A 82 -8.60 -5.92 -9.12
CA GLY A 82 -9.02 -5.91 -7.72
C GLY A 82 -7.93 -6.17 -6.71
N VAL A 83 -6.68 -6.30 -7.12
CA VAL A 83 -5.56 -6.59 -6.20
C VAL A 83 -5.36 -5.44 -5.21
N GLY A 84 -5.32 -4.20 -5.71
CA GLY A 84 -5.15 -3.03 -4.85
C GLY A 84 -6.27 -2.87 -3.85
N SER A 85 -7.52 -3.06 -4.28
CA SER A 85 -8.69 -3.01 -3.38
C SER A 85 -8.59 -4.07 -2.29
N ALA A 86 -8.22 -5.30 -2.64
CA ALA A 86 -8.10 -6.38 -1.68
C ALA A 86 -6.99 -6.10 -0.66
N LEU A 87 -5.84 -5.59 -1.11
CA LEU A 87 -4.74 -5.23 -0.22
C LEU A 87 -5.14 -4.11 0.73
N LEU A 88 -5.81 -3.07 0.21
CA LEU A 88 -6.24 -1.95 1.03
C LEU A 88 -7.21 -2.40 2.12
N GLU A 89 -8.26 -3.14 1.76
CA GLU A 89 -9.24 -3.62 2.74
C GLU A 89 -8.62 -4.57 3.75
N HIS A 90 -7.65 -5.39 3.34
CA HIS A 90 -6.94 -6.28 4.25
C HIS A 90 -6.17 -5.48 5.31
N LEU A 91 -5.44 -4.44 4.89
CA LEU A 91 -4.67 -3.61 5.82
C LEU A 91 -5.58 -2.78 6.72
N VAL A 92 -6.69 -2.26 6.19
CA VAL A 92 -7.69 -1.54 6.99
C VAL A 92 -8.31 -2.47 8.04
N ALA A 93 -8.63 -3.70 7.68
CA ALA A 93 -9.17 -4.68 8.63
C ALA A 93 -8.17 -4.99 9.76
N LEU A 94 -6.88 -5.07 9.44
CA LEU A 94 -5.84 -5.27 10.45
C LEU A 94 -5.73 -4.06 11.39
N ALA A 95 -5.81 -2.85 10.86
CA ALA A 95 -5.81 -1.63 11.67
C ALA A 95 -7.02 -1.60 12.61
N GLN A 96 -8.19 -1.96 12.10
CA GLN A 96 -9.41 -2.01 12.91
C GLN A 96 -9.32 -3.05 14.01
N ALA A 97 -8.82 -4.24 13.69
CA ALA A 97 -8.64 -5.32 14.66
C ALA A 97 -7.61 -4.95 15.74
N ARG A 98 -6.62 -4.15 15.38
CA ARG A 98 -5.61 -3.65 16.33
C ARG A 98 -6.16 -2.58 17.26
N GLY A 99 -7.31 -2.00 16.95
CA GLY A 99 -7.95 -0.95 17.75
C GLY A 99 -7.61 0.48 17.32
N ASP A 100 -7.07 0.66 16.13
CA ASP A 100 -6.77 1.99 15.61
C ASP A 100 -8.07 2.79 15.42
N ALA A 101 -8.05 4.08 15.77
CA ALA A 101 -9.23 4.95 15.63
C ALA A 101 -9.51 5.27 14.16
N LYS A 102 -8.48 5.33 13.34
CA LYS A 102 -8.60 5.62 11.92
C LYS A 102 -7.43 5.05 11.14
N ALA A 103 -7.65 4.84 9.85
CA ALA A 103 -6.59 4.55 8.90
C ALA A 103 -6.28 5.82 8.12
N MET A 104 -5.02 6.05 7.81
CA MET A 104 -4.55 7.25 7.10
C MET A 104 -3.65 6.83 5.97
N LEU A 105 -3.58 7.65 4.93
CA LEU A 105 -2.65 7.42 3.85
C LEU A 105 -2.35 8.73 3.10
N ASN A 106 -1.25 8.72 2.38
CA ASN A 106 -0.90 9.80 1.48
C ASN A 106 -1.13 9.30 0.06
N ALA A 107 -2.21 9.75 -0.55
CA ALA A 107 -2.61 9.30 -1.88
C ALA A 107 -2.00 10.18 -2.94
N GLN A 108 -1.46 9.58 -4.00
CA GLN A 108 -1.17 10.34 -5.20
C GLN A 108 -2.49 10.91 -5.73
N VAL A 109 -2.49 12.17 -6.19
CA VAL A 109 -3.73 12.88 -6.51
C VAL A 109 -4.59 12.11 -7.53
N HIS A 110 -3.97 11.48 -8.53
CA HIS A 110 -4.72 10.71 -9.52
C HIS A 110 -5.40 9.47 -8.92
N ALA A 111 -4.99 9.02 -7.75
CA ALA A 111 -5.55 7.84 -7.09
C ALA A 111 -6.63 8.19 -6.06
N ILE A 112 -6.92 9.48 -5.83
CA ILE A 112 -7.95 9.89 -4.89
C ILE A 112 -9.29 9.19 -5.13
N PRO A 113 -9.80 9.07 -6.38
CA PRO A 113 -11.07 8.38 -6.59
C PRO A 113 -11.05 6.92 -6.14
N PHE A 114 -9.93 6.24 -6.29
CA PHE A 114 -9.79 4.86 -5.83
C PHE A 114 -9.98 4.77 -4.31
N TYR A 115 -9.28 5.62 -3.56
CA TYR A 115 -9.38 5.61 -2.10
C TYR A 115 -10.74 6.10 -1.62
N ALA A 116 -11.33 7.07 -2.32
CA ALA A 116 -12.67 7.57 -1.97
C ALA A 116 -13.72 6.45 -2.04
N ARG A 117 -13.59 5.55 -3.00
CA ARG A 117 -14.50 4.40 -3.10
C ARG A 117 -14.37 3.45 -1.92
N HIS A 118 -13.26 3.52 -1.19
CA HIS A 118 -13.04 2.72 0.02
C HIS A 118 -13.30 3.49 1.30
N GLY A 119 -14.02 4.62 1.21
CA GLY A 119 -14.44 5.36 2.39
C GLY A 119 -13.43 6.35 2.93
N PHE A 120 -12.34 6.61 2.22
CA PHE A 120 -11.36 7.60 2.61
C PHE A 120 -11.76 8.98 2.12
N VAL A 121 -11.50 10.01 2.93
CA VAL A 121 -11.76 11.42 2.58
C VAL A 121 -10.48 12.22 2.73
N GLU A 122 -10.32 13.25 1.89
CA GLU A 122 -9.16 14.14 1.98
C GLU A 122 -9.17 14.90 3.32
N ALA A 123 -7.97 15.07 3.89
CA ALA A 123 -7.76 15.82 5.12
C ALA A 123 -6.53 16.71 4.94
N GLY A 124 -6.70 18.01 5.15
CA GLY A 124 -5.59 18.96 5.03
C GLY A 124 -5.28 19.36 3.59
N GLU A 125 -4.17 20.04 3.42
CA GLU A 125 -3.76 20.56 2.13
C GLU A 125 -2.98 19.52 1.33
N ARG A 126 -3.07 19.62 0.01
CA ARG A 126 -2.27 18.77 -0.89
C ARG A 126 -0.81 19.20 -0.84
N PHE A 127 0.07 18.27 -1.12
CA PHE A 127 1.51 18.48 -1.03
C PHE A 127 2.24 17.65 -2.08
N ASP A 128 3.52 17.96 -2.32
CA ASP A 128 4.36 17.15 -3.20
C ASP A 128 5.20 16.20 -2.37
N GLU A 129 5.32 14.96 -2.85
CA GLU A 129 6.19 13.95 -2.23
C GLU A 129 6.92 13.23 -3.35
N ALA A 130 8.25 13.25 -3.31
CA ALA A 130 9.09 12.69 -4.37
C ALA A 130 8.74 13.28 -5.75
N GLY A 131 8.34 14.56 -5.80
CA GLY A 131 7.96 15.23 -7.03
C GLY A 131 6.59 14.88 -7.58
N ILE A 132 5.79 14.15 -6.82
CA ILE A 132 4.45 13.72 -7.23
C ILE A 132 3.42 14.39 -6.32
N PRO A 133 2.36 15.03 -6.88
CA PRO A 133 1.31 15.63 -6.06
C PRO A 133 0.55 14.57 -5.24
N HIS A 134 0.37 14.84 -3.95
CA HIS A 134 -0.28 13.94 -2.99
C HIS A 134 -1.34 14.65 -2.18
N ALA A 135 -2.23 13.87 -1.58
CA ALA A 135 -3.22 14.33 -0.60
C ALA A 135 -3.25 13.34 0.56
N THR A 136 -3.34 13.86 1.78
CA THR A 136 -3.60 13.01 2.94
C THR A 136 -5.07 12.60 2.91
N MET A 137 -5.36 11.33 3.15
CA MET A 137 -6.73 10.83 3.23
C MET A 137 -6.91 10.00 4.50
N GLU A 138 -8.12 10.00 5.04
CA GLU A 138 -8.44 9.31 6.28
C GLU A 138 -9.76 8.55 6.17
N ARG A 139 -9.83 7.42 6.88
CA ARG A 139 -11.07 6.66 7.07
C ARG A 139 -11.22 6.34 8.56
N VAL A 140 -12.32 6.78 9.17
CA VAL A 140 -12.61 6.50 10.58
C VAL A 140 -12.96 5.02 10.72
N LEU A 141 -12.39 4.36 11.74
CA LEU A 141 -12.60 2.94 12.04
C LEU A 141 -13.44 2.81 13.31
N ARG A 142 -14.39 1.89 13.30
CA ARG A 142 -15.28 1.65 14.45
C ARG A 142 -15.25 0.19 14.85
#